data_28d467721e7277d36e4c84d61e003bdd
#
_entry.id   28d467721e7277d36e4c84d61e003bdd
#
_cell.length_a   1.000
_cell.length_b   1.000
_cell.length_c   1.000
_cell.angle_alpha   90.00
_cell.angle_beta   90.00
_cell.angle_gamma   90.00
#
_symmetry.space_group_name_H-M   'P 1'
#
loop_
_entity.id
_entity.type
_entity.pdbx_description
1 polymer ?
#
loop_
_entity_poly.entity_id
_entity_poly.type
_entity_poly.pdbx_seq_one_letter_code
_entity_poly.pdbx_strand_id
1 'polypeptide(L)'
;MPATSQPTAPFGRLARRALAGLAVLVLVLLAGTGVASAHASLESTTPADGQSVPTAPQIVSATFTETISADVGGLTIRNTDGDRVDQGNSSANGTT
;
A
#
# COMPACT_ATOMS: atom_id res chain seq x y z
N MET A 1 -60.22 9.25 -36.35
CA MET A 1 -58.87 8.72 -36.33
C MET A 1 -58.58 8.30 -34.92
N PRO A 2 -58.40 7.01 -34.70
CA PRO A 2 -57.95 6.60 -33.39
C PRO A 2 -56.55 7.11 -33.17
N ALA A 3 -56.32 7.85 -32.11
CA ALA A 3 -55.03 8.22 -31.68
C ALA A 3 -54.28 6.91 -31.29
N THR A 4 -53.30 6.57 -32.01
CA THR A 4 -52.38 5.51 -31.63
C THR A 4 -51.61 6.04 -30.43
N SER A 5 -52.09 5.71 -29.23
CA SER A 5 -51.25 5.85 -28.04
C SER A 5 -50.09 4.90 -28.23
N GLN A 6 -48.96 5.41 -28.56
CA GLN A 6 -47.74 4.59 -28.53
C GLN A 6 -47.53 4.12 -27.10
N PRO A 7 -47.40 2.82 -26.88
CA PRO A 7 -47.02 2.36 -25.57
C PRO A 7 -45.67 2.99 -25.26
N THR A 8 -45.61 3.76 -24.18
CA THR A 8 -44.35 4.18 -23.62
C THR A 8 -43.53 2.93 -23.37
N ALA A 9 -42.56 2.71 -24.22
CA ALA A 9 -41.76 1.51 -24.18
C ALA A 9 -41.16 1.34 -22.78
N PRO A 10 -41.32 0.16 -22.15
CA PRO A 10 -40.74 -0.08 -20.83
C PRO A 10 -39.21 0.06 -20.78
N PHE A 11 -38.60 0.17 -21.96
CA PHE A 11 -37.16 0.39 -22.13
C PHE A 11 -36.64 1.65 -21.45
N GLY A 12 -37.41 2.73 -21.31
CA GLY A 12 -36.98 3.94 -20.64
C GLY A 12 -36.75 3.76 -19.14
N ARG A 13 -37.59 2.95 -18.48
CA ARG A 13 -37.44 2.65 -17.06
C ARG A 13 -36.29 1.68 -16.78
N LEU A 14 -36.14 0.67 -17.62
CA LEU A 14 -35.03 -0.30 -17.54
C LEU A 14 -33.69 0.38 -17.82
N ALA A 15 -33.65 1.23 -18.87
CA ALA A 15 -32.45 2.02 -19.18
C ALA A 15 -32.07 2.96 -18.03
N ARG A 16 -33.01 3.63 -17.40
CA ARG A 16 -32.77 4.49 -16.25
C ARG A 16 -32.27 3.71 -15.04
N ARG A 17 -32.84 2.54 -14.78
CA ARG A 17 -32.40 1.66 -13.69
C ARG A 17 -31.02 1.09 -13.94
N ALA A 18 -30.73 0.70 -15.20
CA ALA A 18 -29.42 0.23 -15.59
C ALA A 18 -28.36 1.34 -15.48
N LEU A 19 -28.68 2.56 -15.89
CA LEU A 19 -27.80 3.71 -15.76
C LEU A 19 -27.58 4.07 -14.29
N ALA A 20 -28.62 4.05 -13.47
CA ALA A 20 -28.52 4.32 -12.02
C ALA A 20 -27.67 3.25 -11.34
N GLY A 21 -27.88 1.97 -11.67
CA GLY A 21 -27.07 0.86 -11.15
C GLY A 21 -25.61 0.96 -11.56
N LEU A 22 -25.33 1.33 -12.81
CA LEU A 22 -23.98 1.54 -13.32
C LEU A 22 -23.31 2.74 -12.63
N ALA A 23 -24.05 3.84 -12.44
CA ALA A 23 -23.55 5.01 -11.75
C ALA A 23 -23.19 4.71 -10.28
N VAL A 24 -24.03 3.94 -9.57
CA VAL A 24 -23.74 3.48 -8.21
C VAL A 24 -22.52 2.57 -8.18
N LEU A 25 -22.41 1.64 -9.12
CA LEU A 25 -21.26 0.75 -9.22
C LEU A 25 -19.97 1.53 -9.46
N VAL A 26 -19.98 2.49 -10.36
CA VAL A 26 -18.82 3.37 -10.62
C VAL A 26 -18.46 4.19 -9.40
N LEU A 27 -19.45 4.76 -8.69
CA LEU A 27 -19.23 5.50 -7.45
C LEU A 27 -18.63 4.63 -6.35
N VAL A 28 -19.09 3.38 -6.20
CA VAL A 28 -18.54 2.42 -5.23
C VAL A 28 -17.11 2.05 -5.58
N LEU A 29 -16.82 1.82 -6.85
CA LEU A 29 -15.46 1.52 -7.32
C LEU A 29 -14.51 2.71 -7.12
N LEU A 30 -14.97 3.95 -7.35
CA LEU A 30 -14.19 5.17 -7.13
C LEU A 30 -14.00 5.47 -5.64
N ALA A 31 -14.99 5.21 -4.80
CA ALA A 31 -14.89 5.38 -3.35
C ALA A 31 -14.02 4.30 -2.69
N GLY A 32 -13.90 3.13 -3.31
CA GLY A 32 -13.06 2.03 -2.87
C GLY A 32 -11.59 2.18 -3.24
N THR A 33 -11.21 3.20 -4.02
CA THR A 33 -9.81 3.52 -4.28
C THR A 33 -9.20 4.28 -3.10
N GLY A 34 -9.11 3.64 -1.95
CA GLY A 34 -8.15 4.01 -0.94
C GLY A 34 -6.76 3.89 -1.55
N VAL A 35 -5.86 4.82 -1.25
CA VAL A 35 -4.45 4.69 -1.63
C VAL A 35 -3.98 3.33 -1.10
N ALA A 36 -3.91 2.34 -1.97
CA ALA A 36 -3.21 1.12 -1.66
C ALA A 36 -1.75 1.51 -1.51
N SER A 37 -1.31 1.74 -0.28
CA SER A 37 0.11 1.91 0.01
C SER A 37 0.77 0.56 -0.24
N ALA A 38 1.37 0.42 -1.41
CA ALA A 38 2.13 -0.77 -1.79
C ALA A 38 3.53 -0.78 -1.18
N HIS A 39 3.85 0.19 -0.31
CA HIS A 39 5.18 0.36 0.26
C HIS A 39 5.13 0.21 1.78
N ALA A 40 5.97 -0.68 2.29
CA ALA A 40 6.24 -0.78 3.70
C ALA A 40 6.91 0.52 4.19
N SER A 41 6.33 1.14 5.21
CA SER A 41 6.92 2.31 5.85
C SER A 41 7.75 1.87 7.04
N LEU A 42 8.89 2.50 7.25
CA LEU A 42 9.72 2.26 8.43
C LEU A 42 8.99 2.73 9.68
N GLU A 43 8.86 1.85 10.64
CA GLU A 43 8.17 2.10 11.91
C GLU A 43 9.15 2.37 13.05
N SER A 44 10.19 1.56 13.14
CA SER A 44 11.22 1.69 14.18
C SER A 44 12.53 1.03 13.77
N THR A 45 13.58 1.40 14.45
CA THR A 45 14.89 0.76 14.35
C THR A 45 15.44 0.44 15.72
N THR A 46 16.33 -0.56 15.79
CA THR A 46 17.12 -0.87 16.98
C THR A 46 18.59 -0.98 16.56
N PRO A 47 19.50 -0.12 17.00
CA PRO A 47 19.26 1.07 17.85
C PRO A 47 18.29 2.08 17.23
N ALA A 48 17.59 2.83 18.07
CA ALA A 48 16.66 3.86 17.62
C ALA A 48 17.41 5.04 16.96
N ASP A 49 16.71 5.75 16.09
CA ASP A 49 17.25 6.95 15.45
C ASP A 49 17.74 7.96 16.49
N GLY A 50 18.95 8.46 16.31
CA GLY A 50 19.60 9.39 17.24
C GLY A 50 20.09 8.77 18.55
N GLN A 51 19.90 7.49 18.76
CA GLN A 51 20.38 6.80 19.96
C GLN A 51 21.90 6.62 19.95
N SER A 52 22.55 7.01 21.03
CA SER A 52 23.94 6.67 21.28
C SER A 52 24.05 5.34 22.00
N VAL A 53 24.95 4.50 21.57
CA VAL A 53 25.23 3.20 22.19
C VAL A 53 26.70 3.15 22.62
N PRO A 54 27.01 2.61 23.81
CA PRO A 54 28.39 2.59 24.32
C PRO A 54 29.30 1.61 23.58
N THR A 55 28.71 0.62 22.92
CA THR A 55 29.41 -0.41 22.17
C THR A 55 28.68 -0.65 20.85
N ALA A 56 29.40 -0.95 19.79
CA ALA A 56 28.79 -1.29 18.51
C ALA A 56 27.86 -2.51 18.68
N PRO A 57 26.59 -2.43 18.27
CA PRO A 57 25.66 -3.52 18.40
C PRO A 57 26.06 -4.66 17.45
N GLN A 58 25.83 -5.92 17.86
CA GLN A 58 26.05 -7.07 17.01
C GLN A 58 24.99 -7.22 15.94
N ILE A 59 23.78 -6.73 16.20
CA ILE A 59 22.65 -6.78 15.30
C ILE A 59 21.99 -5.40 15.25
N VAL A 60 21.66 -4.97 14.06
CA VAL A 60 20.81 -3.80 13.82
C VAL A 60 19.55 -4.28 13.13
N SER A 61 18.40 -3.82 13.57
CA SER A 61 17.12 -4.20 13.01
C SER A 61 16.26 -3.00 12.63
N ALA A 62 15.42 -3.19 11.64
CA ALA A 62 14.42 -2.21 11.21
C ALA A 62 13.07 -2.91 11.13
N THR A 63 12.05 -2.30 11.72
CA THR A 63 10.67 -2.80 11.68
C THR A 63 9.83 -1.91 10.79
N PHE A 64 9.02 -2.55 9.95
CA PHE A 64 8.18 -1.90 8.96
C PHE A 64 6.70 -2.17 9.22
N THR A 65 5.83 -1.38 8.61
CA THR A 65 4.38 -1.52 8.73
C THR A 65 3.81 -2.75 8.02
N GLU A 66 4.56 -3.29 7.06
CA GLU A 66 4.16 -4.43 6.23
C GLU A 66 5.26 -5.50 6.25
N THR A 67 4.88 -6.72 5.89
CA THR A 67 5.84 -7.79 5.69
C THR A 67 6.86 -7.43 4.62
N ILE A 68 8.12 -7.64 4.92
CA ILE A 68 9.24 -7.31 4.03
C ILE A 68 10.00 -8.58 3.59
N SER A 69 10.76 -8.45 2.51
CA SER A 69 11.69 -9.47 2.05
C SER A 69 13.08 -8.88 1.91
N ALA A 70 14.08 -9.62 2.33
CA ALA A 70 15.48 -9.24 2.16
C ALA A 70 16.06 -9.65 0.79
N ASP A 71 15.27 -10.30 -0.06
CA ASP A 71 15.74 -10.86 -1.33
C ASP A 71 16.11 -9.79 -2.37
N VAL A 72 15.53 -8.61 -2.28
CA VAL A 72 15.71 -7.51 -3.25
C VAL A 72 16.68 -6.45 -2.75
N GLY A 73 17.21 -6.60 -1.59
CA GLY A 73 18.11 -5.67 -0.94
C GLY A 73 18.08 -5.90 0.56
N GLY A 74 19.05 -5.39 1.25
CA GLY A 74 19.17 -5.55 2.67
C GLY A 74 19.50 -4.24 3.36
N LEU A 75 19.59 -4.29 4.66
CA LEU A 75 20.05 -3.19 5.46
C LEU A 75 21.56 -3.01 5.25
N THR A 76 21.96 -1.78 4.97
CA THR A 76 23.37 -1.41 4.83
C THR A 76 23.69 -0.36 5.86
N ILE A 77 24.77 -0.56 6.61
CA ILE A 77 25.23 0.38 7.62
C ILE A 77 26.51 1.03 7.14
N ARG A 78 26.54 2.35 7.18
CA ARG A 78 27.69 3.14 6.80
C ARG A 78 28.11 4.05 7.93
N ASN A 79 29.40 4.29 8.01
CA ASN A 79 29.96 5.29 8.91
C ASN A 79 29.79 6.72 8.33
N THR A 80 30.22 7.72 9.06
CA THR A 80 30.16 9.12 8.63
C THR A 80 31.03 9.43 7.42
N ASP A 81 32.02 8.61 7.14
CA ASP A 81 32.88 8.73 5.94
C ASP A 81 32.26 8.05 4.71
N GLY A 82 31.11 7.38 4.88
CA GLY A 82 30.39 6.69 3.82
C GLY A 82 30.83 5.23 3.61
N ASP A 83 31.75 4.74 4.41
CA ASP A 83 32.23 3.37 4.30
C ASP A 83 31.23 2.39 4.89
N ARG A 84 31.05 1.26 4.21
CA ARG A 84 30.19 0.20 4.71
C ARG A 84 30.85 -0.53 5.87
N VAL A 85 30.15 -0.61 6.99
CA VAL A 85 30.65 -1.21 8.23
C VAL A 85 29.88 -2.44 8.70
N ASP A 86 28.79 -2.82 8.01
CA ASP A 86 28.08 -4.06 8.28
C ASP A 86 28.77 -5.28 7.66
N GLN A 87 28.36 -6.47 8.09
CA GLN A 87 28.92 -7.74 7.60
C GLN A 87 28.27 -8.20 6.27
N GLY A 88 27.29 -7.49 5.75
CA GLY A 88 26.64 -7.78 4.49
C GLY A 88 25.51 -8.82 4.55
N ASN A 89 25.17 -9.33 5.72
CA ASN A 89 24.12 -10.31 5.90
C ASN A 89 22.86 -9.66 6.44
N SER A 90 21.82 -9.65 5.63
CA SER A 90 20.48 -9.23 6.05
C SER A 90 19.52 -10.40 5.92
N SER A 91 18.59 -10.51 6.85
CA SER A 91 17.47 -11.43 6.80
C SER A 91 16.20 -10.73 7.18
N ALA A 92 15.08 -11.17 6.69
CA ALA A 92 13.78 -10.63 7.04
C ALA A 92 12.90 -11.71 7.66
N ASN A 93 12.17 -11.35 8.70
CA ASN A 93 11.21 -12.20 9.38
C ASN A 93 9.94 -11.41 9.67
N GLY A 94 8.92 -11.60 8.84
CA GLY A 94 7.70 -10.81 8.91
C GLY A 94 7.96 -9.34 8.60
N THR A 95 7.78 -8.47 9.56
CA THR A 95 7.96 -7.02 9.41
C THR A 95 9.36 -6.52 9.78
N THR A 96 10.23 -7.37 10.26
CA THR A 96 11.57 -7.00 10.77
C THR A 96 12.70 -7.68 10.03
#